data_e0dc150edc6f7a79230ef852ea6040fa
#
_entry.id   e0dc150edc6f7a79230ef852ea6040fa
#
_cell.length_a   1.000
_cell.length_b   1.000
_cell.length_c   1.000
_cell.angle_alpha   90.00
_cell.angle_beta   90.00
_cell.angle_gamma   90.00
#
_symmetry.space_group_name_H-M   'P 1'
#
loop_
_entity.id
_entity.type
_entity.pdbx_description
1 polymer ?
#
loop_
_entity_poly.entity_id
_entity_poly.type
_entity_poly.pdbx_seq_one_letter_code
_entity_poly.pdbx_strand_id
1 'polypeptide(L)'
;MKFHGVTLHRKLEKNMGLLIFGILFVSAIGGLVQVLPSIFQDSLRKATENSHLYTAVELTGRDVYIKEGCHVCHSQQIRPLLAEVERYGPYSRADEFVYDRPFLWGSKRTGPDLHRVGGKYSDDWHRAHLINPRNVVNNSIMPAYPFLAERVLDFSDAPEHLKTLRAVGVPYSDEQIETALADLVTRNGMIGTALV
;
A
#
# COMPACT_ATOMS: atom_id res chain seq x y z
N MET A 1 -31.02 -5.01 45.05
CA MET A 1 -30.18 -5.74 44.08
C MET A 1 -28.78 -5.11 44.13
N LYS A 2 -27.78 -5.76 44.77
CA LYS A 2 -26.40 -5.23 44.81
C LYS A 2 -25.76 -5.52 43.46
N PHE A 3 -25.42 -4.49 42.73
CA PHE A 3 -24.74 -4.60 41.42
C PHE A 3 -23.34 -5.21 41.61
N HIS A 4 -23.21 -6.52 41.47
CA HIS A 4 -21.93 -7.23 41.54
C HIS A 4 -20.90 -6.70 40.47
N GLY A 5 -21.39 -6.13 39.38
CA GLY A 5 -20.56 -5.53 38.34
C GLY A 5 -19.72 -4.34 38.79
N VAL A 6 -20.25 -3.48 39.66
CA VAL A 6 -19.55 -2.28 40.17
C VAL A 6 -18.32 -2.65 41.02
N THR A 7 -18.43 -3.75 41.79
CA THR A 7 -17.31 -4.22 42.66
C THR A 7 -16.19 -4.86 41.84
N LEU A 8 -16.51 -5.58 40.78
CA LEU A 8 -15.52 -6.18 39.87
C LEU A 8 -14.79 -5.08 39.06
N HIS A 9 -15.51 -4.15 38.49
CA HIS A 9 -14.97 -3.01 37.75
C HIS A 9 -13.97 -2.21 38.60
N ARG A 10 -14.38 -1.87 39.81
CA ARG A 10 -13.51 -1.16 40.77
C ARG A 10 -12.24 -1.95 41.16
N LYS A 11 -12.31 -3.29 41.23
CA LYS A 11 -11.14 -4.12 41.50
C LYS A 11 -10.17 -4.13 40.32
N LEU A 12 -10.69 -4.21 39.08
CA LEU A 12 -9.88 -4.14 37.88
C LEU A 12 -9.16 -2.78 37.74
N GLU A 13 -9.89 -1.68 37.90
CA GLU A 13 -9.34 -0.35 37.79
C GLU A 13 -8.26 -0.02 38.85
N LYS A 14 -8.41 -0.57 40.06
CA LYS A 14 -7.47 -0.34 41.16
C LYS A 14 -6.24 -1.26 41.13
N ASN A 15 -6.25 -2.29 40.28
CA ASN A 15 -5.14 -3.22 40.15
C ASN A 15 -4.54 -3.11 38.76
N MET A 16 -3.42 -2.39 38.65
CA MET A 16 -2.71 -2.15 37.38
C MET A 16 -2.38 -3.46 36.64
N GLY A 17 -1.94 -4.50 37.36
CA GLY A 17 -1.61 -5.80 36.77
C GLY A 17 -2.83 -6.48 36.14
N LEU A 18 -3.95 -6.49 36.85
CA LEU A 18 -5.21 -7.07 36.33
C LEU A 18 -5.75 -6.26 35.17
N LEU A 19 -5.62 -4.94 35.20
CA LEU A 19 -6.05 -4.07 34.10
C LEU A 19 -5.23 -4.33 32.84
N ILE A 20 -3.91 -4.33 32.95
CA ILE A 20 -3.01 -4.61 31.82
C ILE A 20 -3.26 -6.01 31.26
N PHE A 21 -3.36 -7.03 32.12
CA PHE A 21 -3.65 -8.40 31.71
C PHE A 21 -5.00 -8.47 30.96
N GLY A 22 -6.03 -7.84 31.52
CA GLY A 22 -7.35 -7.81 30.89
C GLY A 22 -7.35 -7.14 29.52
N ILE A 23 -6.66 -6.03 29.37
CA ILE A 23 -6.51 -5.33 28.07
C ILE A 23 -5.79 -6.22 27.07
N LEU A 24 -4.65 -6.80 27.44
CA LEU A 24 -3.89 -7.70 26.55
C LEU A 24 -4.70 -8.93 26.17
N PHE A 25 -5.42 -9.53 27.11
CA PHE A 25 -6.24 -10.70 26.86
C PHE A 25 -7.40 -10.43 25.87
N VAL A 26 -8.15 -9.36 26.10
CA VAL A 26 -9.25 -8.99 25.20
C VAL A 26 -8.76 -8.59 23.83
N SER A 27 -7.65 -7.80 23.77
CA SER A 27 -7.02 -7.39 22.51
C SER A 27 -6.47 -8.60 21.75
N ALA A 28 -5.87 -9.58 22.44
CA ALA A 28 -5.39 -10.81 21.82
C ALA A 28 -6.54 -11.63 21.21
N ILE A 29 -7.67 -11.77 21.89
CA ILE A 29 -8.84 -12.47 21.36
C ILE A 29 -9.35 -11.76 20.09
N GLY A 30 -9.52 -10.43 20.15
CA GLY A 30 -9.97 -9.64 18.99
C GLY A 30 -9.01 -9.76 17.80
N GLY A 31 -7.70 -9.67 18.06
CA GLY A 31 -6.67 -9.85 17.04
C GLY A 31 -6.68 -11.25 16.43
N LEU A 32 -6.79 -12.29 17.24
CA LEU A 32 -6.85 -13.68 16.76
C LEU A 32 -8.09 -13.95 15.90
N VAL A 33 -9.26 -13.48 16.33
CA VAL A 33 -10.51 -13.62 15.55
C VAL A 33 -10.38 -12.97 14.18
N GLN A 34 -9.64 -11.88 14.07
CA GLN A 34 -9.45 -11.18 12.79
C GLN A 34 -8.34 -11.79 11.94
N VAL A 35 -7.23 -12.22 12.53
CA VAL A 35 -6.05 -12.72 11.81
C VAL A 35 -6.19 -14.18 11.41
N LEU A 36 -6.75 -15.05 12.27
CA LEU A 36 -6.86 -16.48 12.00
C LEU A 36 -7.60 -16.80 10.68
N PRO A 37 -8.77 -16.19 10.37
CA PRO A 37 -9.44 -16.47 9.10
C PRO A 37 -8.58 -16.12 7.88
N SER A 38 -7.81 -15.03 7.94
CA SER A 38 -6.97 -14.61 6.80
C SER A 38 -5.80 -15.57 6.53
N ILE A 39 -5.32 -16.31 7.56
CA ILE A 39 -4.29 -17.33 7.40
C ILE A 39 -4.81 -18.53 6.58
N PHE A 40 -6.10 -18.81 6.66
CA PHE A 40 -6.76 -19.93 5.94
C PHE A 40 -7.37 -19.50 4.61
N GLN A 41 -7.33 -18.21 4.25
CA GLN A 41 -7.83 -17.71 2.97
C GLN A 41 -6.78 -17.86 1.87
N ASP A 42 -6.93 -18.88 1.03
CA ASP A 42 -6.06 -19.14 -0.11
C ASP A 42 -6.02 -17.98 -1.12
N SER A 43 -7.12 -17.24 -1.28
CA SER A 43 -7.21 -16.09 -2.18
C SER A 43 -6.28 -14.92 -1.82
N LEU A 44 -5.83 -14.84 -0.56
CA LEU A 44 -4.86 -13.85 -0.09
C LEU A 44 -3.42 -14.34 -0.11
N ARG A 45 -3.21 -15.64 -0.40
CA ARG A 45 -1.91 -16.29 -0.26
C ARG A 45 -1.38 -16.89 -1.55
N LYS A 46 -2.28 -17.34 -2.43
CA LYS A 46 -1.91 -17.98 -3.68
C LYS A 46 -1.89 -16.97 -4.81
N ALA A 47 -0.72 -16.84 -5.43
CA ALA A 47 -0.59 -16.07 -6.66
C ALA A 47 -1.38 -16.73 -7.79
N THR A 48 -1.94 -15.89 -8.62
CA THR A 48 -2.65 -16.26 -9.85
C THR A 48 -2.03 -15.51 -11.03
N GLU A 49 -2.56 -15.70 -12.22
CA GLU A 49 -2.19 -14.92 -13.41
C GLU A 49 -2.43 -13.41 -13.26
N ASN A 50 -3.29 -13.00 -12.30
CA ASN A 50 -3.56 -11.60 -12.01
C ASN A 50 -2.58 -11.00 -10.99
N SER A 51 -1.73 -11.82 -10.37
CA SER A 51 -0.75 -11.34 -9.38
C SER A 51 0.43 -10.69 -10.07
N HIS A 52 0.70 -9.44 -9.74
CA HIS A 52 1.80 -8.67 -10.31
C HIS A 52 3.02 -8.69 -9.39
N LEU A 53 4.18 -9.05 -9.94
CA LEU A 53 5.47 -8.97 -9.27
C LEU A 53 6.14 -7.66 -9.68
N TYR A 54 6.33 -6.75 -8.75
CA TYR A 54 6.92 -5.44 -9.02
C TYR A 54 8.35 -5.56 -9.54
N THR A 55 8.65 -4.86 -10.61
CA THR A 55 10.04 -4.61 -11.03
C THR A 55 10.73 -3.69 -10.03
N ALA A 56 12.07 -3.60 -10.08
CA ALA A 56 12.82 -2.71 -9.19
C ALA A 56 12.39 -1.23 -9.33
N VAL A 57 12.06 -0.79 -10.55
CA VAL A 57 11.55 0.58 -10.82
C VAL A 57 10.18 0.80 -10.17
N GLU A 58 9.24 -0.12 -10.39
CA GLU A 58 7.89 -0.02 -9.83
C GLU A 58 7.93 -0.06 -8.30
N LEU A 59 8.81 -0.91 -7.72
CA LEU A 59 8.99 -0.98 -6.28
C LEU A 59 9.53 0.34 -5.71
N THR A 60 10.52 0.95 -6.37
CA THR A 60 11.04 2.26 -5.98
C THR A 60 9.96 3.34 -6.08
N GLY A 61 9.16 3.32 -7.14
CA GLY A 61 8.01 4.21 -7.29
C GLY A 61 6.99 4.01 -6.17
N ARG A 62 6.72 2.76 -5.80
CA ARG A 62 5.85 2.43 -4.67
C ARG A 62 6.41 2.94 -3.34
N ASP A 63 7.72 2.91 -3.14
CA ASP A 63 8.34 3.44 -1.94
C ASP A 63 8.20 4.96 -1.85
N VAL A 64 8.36 5.68 -2.96
CA VAL A 64 8.08 7.11 -3.02
C VAL A 64 6.62 7.39 -2.73
N TYR A 65 5.69 6.63 -3.31
CA TYR A 65 4.25 6.74 -3.04
C TYR A 65 3.91 6.59 -1.55
N ILE A 66 4.55 5.64 -0.87
CA ILE A 66 4.39 5.43 0.58
C ILE A 66 5.03 6.58 1.36
N LYS A 67 6.27 6.94 1.03
CA LYS A 67 7.06 7.96 1.71
C LYS A 67 6.40 9.34 1.65
N GLU A 68 5.86 9.72 0.50
CA GLU A 68 5.18 11.00 0.32
C GLU A 68 3.72 10.98 0.85
N GLY A 69 3.26 9.83 1.35
CA GLY A 69 1.95 9.71 1.99
C GLY A 69 0.76 9.73 1.03
N CYS A 70 0.96 9.46 -0.26
CA CYS A 70 -0.12 9.46 -1.27
C CYS A 70 -1.27 8.54 -0.89
N HIS A 71 -0.96 7.39 -0.26
CA HIS A 71 -1.91 6.39 0.22
C HIS A 71 -2.86 6.90 1.34
N VAL A 72 -2.55 8.03 1.96
CA VAL A 72 -3.42 8.64 2.99
C VAL A 72 -4.65 9.28 2.36
N CYS A 73 -4.51 9.81 1.14
CA CYS A 73 -5.59 10.46 0.39
C CYS A 73 -6.17 9.59 -0.73
N HIS A 74 -5.38 8.63 -1.23
CA HIS A 74 -5.76 7.72 -2.31
C HIS A 74 -5.83 6.28 -1.82
N SER A 75 -6.82 5.54 -2.28
CA SER A 75 -6.91 4.09 -2.11
C SER A 75 -6.38 3.37 -3.36
N GLN A 76 -5.99 2.10 -3.19
CA GLN A 76 -5.67 1.18 -4.27
C GLN A 76 -6.56 -0.07 -4.18
N GLN A 77 -7.85 0.13 -3.94
CA GLN A 77 -8.83 -0.95 -3.85
C GLN A 77 -10.20 -0.45 -4.32
N ILE A 78 -10.63 -0.91 -5.48
CA ILE A 78 -11.98 -0.67 -6.00
C ILE A 78 -12.92 -1.71 -5.36
N ARG A 79 -13.91 -1.25 -4.62
CA ARG A 79 -14.89 -2.12 -3.97
C ARG A 79 -15.87 -2.69 -4.99
N PRO A 80 -16.50 -3.87 -4.74
CA PRO A 80 -17.47 -4.49 -5.63
C PRO A 80 -18.86 -3.79 -5.54
N LEU A 81 -18.85 -2.45 -5.68
CA LEU A 81 -20.03 -1.61 -5.68
C LEU A 81 -20.22 -1.04 -7.09
N LEU A 82 -21.44 -1.05 -7.61
CA LEU A 82 -21.74 -0.62 -8.98
C LEU A 82 -21.16 0.78 -9.27
N ALA A 83 -21.40 1.76 -8.41
CA ALA A 83 -20.90 3.12 -8.60
C ALA A 83 -19.37 3.22 -8.64
N GLU A 84 -18.64 2.33 -7.95
CA GLU A 84 -17.18 2.30 -7.99
C GLU A 84 -16.66 1.64 -9.25
N VAL A 85 -17.27 0.53 -9.64
CA VAL A 85 -16.91 -0.19 -10.87
C VAL A 85 -17.16 0.68 -12.10
N GLU A 86 -18.26 1.40 -12.15
CA GLU A 86 -18.55 2.35 -13.24
C GLU A 86 -17.55 3.51 -13.29
N ARG A 87 -17.11 3.99 -12.13
CA ARG A 87 -16.20 5.14 -12.04
C ARG A 87 -14.73 4.77 -12.27
N TYR A 88 -14.27 3.67 -11.73
CA TYR A 88 -12.85 3.33 -11.64
C TYR A 88 -12.45 2.13 -12.51
N GLY A 89 -13.38 1.29 -12.89
CA GLY A 89 -13.16 0.04 -13.61
C GLY A 89 -13.42 -1.20 -12.75
N PRO A 90 -13.02 -2.40 -13.19
CA PRO A 90 -13.28 -3.65 -12.49
C PRO A 90 -12.84 -3.62 -11.03
N TYR A 91 -13.66 -4.18 -10.12
CA TYR A 91 -13.32 -4.23 -8.70
C TYR A 91 -12.01 -5.00 -8.45
N SER A 92 -11.33 -4.61 -7.40
CA SER A 92 -10.04 -5.19 -7.00
C SER A 92 -10.22 -6.58 -6.41
N ARG A 93 -9.42 -7.54 -6.86
CA ARG A 93 -9.42 -8.92 -6.37
C ARG A 93 -8.29 -9.11 -5.37
N ALA A 94 -8.48 -10.01 -4.41
CA ALA A 94 -7.50 -10.28 -3.37
C ALA A 94 -6.17 -10.83 -3.92
N ASP A 95 -6.23 -11.64 -4.98
CA ASP A 95 -5.08 -12.24 -5.64
C ASP A 95 -4.16 -11.22 -6.36
N GLU A 96 -4.66 -10.04 -6.69
CA GLU A 96 -3.85 -8.97 -7.29
C GLU A 96 -2.83 -8.37 -6.31
N PHE A 97 -3.03 -8.54 -4.99
CA PHE A 97 -2.20 -7.95 -3.94
C PHE A 97 -1.31 -8.95 -3.19
N VAL A 98 -1.21 -10.19 -3.65
CA VAL A 98 -0.48 -11.27 -2.94
C VAL A 98 0.96 -10.89 -2.60
N TYR A 99 1.60 -10.08 -3.43
CA TYR A 99 2.99 -9.64 -3.25
C TYR A 99 3.13 -8.26 -2.60
N ASP A 100 2.03 -7.58 -2.30
CA ASP A 100 2.08 -6.28 -1.64
C ASP A 100 2.51 -6.39 -0.17
N ARG A 101 3.50 -5.59 0.19
CA ARG A 101 4.00 -5.49 1.57
C ARG A 101 4.34 -4.03 1.89
N PRO A 102 3.51 -3.32 2.64
CA PRO A 102 2.15 -3.64 3.11
C PRO A 102 1.09 -3.46 2.01
N PHE A 103 -0.15 -3.89 2.28
CA PHE A 103 -1.30 -3.53 1.45
C PHE A 103 -1.59 -2.03 1.54
N LEU A 104 -1.89 -1.39 0.41
CA LEU A 104 -2.18 0.05 0.31
C LEU A 104 -3.64 0.30 -0.06
N TRP A 105 -4.54 -0.50 0.45
CA TRP A 105 -5.96 -0.44 0.11
C TRP A 105 -6.62 0.89 0.49
N GLY A 106 -6.24 1.48 1.63
CA GLY A 106 -6.78 2.74 2.12
C GLY A 106 -8.25 2.66 2.54
N SER A 107 -8.57 3.35 3.64
CA SER A 107 -9.94 3.46 4.15
C SER A 107 -10.61 4.78 3.78
N LYS A 108 -9.84 5.76 3.30
CA LYS A 108 -10.29 7.09 2.90
C LYS A 108 -9.94 7.37 1.44
N ARG A 109 -10.76 8.18 0.80
CA ARG A 109 -10.57 8.67 -0.56
C ARG A 109 -10.85 10.17 -0.60
N THR A 110 -9.88 10.97 -0.12
CA THR A 110 -9.88 12.41 -0.38
C THR A 110 -9.66 12.65 -1.87
N GLY A 111 -8.82 11.82 -2.49
CA GLY A 111 -8.66 11.68 -3.93
C GLY A 111 -9.28 10.38 -4.47
N PRO A 112 -9.30 10.18 -5.79
CA PRO A 112 -9.83 8.97 -6.43
C PRO A 112 -9.00 7.72 -6.11
N ASP A 113 -9.59 6.54 -6.31
CA ASP A 113 -8.87 5.27 -6.30
C ASP A 113 -7.89 5.19 -7.47
N LEU A 114 -6.69 4.66 -7.22
CA LEU A 114 -5.60 4.58 -8.20
C LEU A 114 -5.32 3.17 -8.72
N HIS A 115 -6.04 2.14 -8.26
CA HIS A 115 -5.72 0.76 -8.63
C HIS A 115 -5.80 0.49 -10.15
N ARG A 116 -6.70 1.17 -10.86
CA ARG A 116 -6.86 1.05 -12.33
C ARG A 116 -6.47 2.33 -13.07
N VAL A 117 -5.59 3.14 -12.51
CA VAL A 117 -5.19 4.41 -13.15
C VAL A 117 -4.17 4.21 -14.27
N GLY A 118 -3.42 3.12 -14.25
CA GLY A 118 -2.44 2.79 -15.28
C GLY A 118 -3.08 2.71 -16.66
N GLY A 119 -2.48 3.40 -17.64
CA GLY A 119 -2.99 3.48 -19.02
C GLY A 119 -4.23 4.34 -19.21
N LYS A 120 -4.82 4.93 -18.15
CA LYS A 120 -5.98 5.81 -18.25
C LYS A 120 -5.61 7.21 -18.74
N TYR A 121 -4.45 7.69 -18.33
CA TYR A 121 -3.89 8.97 -18.73
C TYR A 121 -2.45 8.75 -19.25
N SER A 122 -1.94 9.68 -20.05
CA SER A 122 -0.55 9.61 -20.52
C SER A 122 0.46 9.89 -19.41
N ASP A 123 1.70 9.44 -19.60
CA ASP A 123 2.80 9.69 -18.65
C ASP A 123 3.03 11.19 -18.45
N ASP A 124 2.94 11.99 -19.52
CA ASP A 124 3.06 13.45 -19.44
C ASP A 124 1.94 14.09 -18.62
N TRP A 125 0.72 13.53 -18.69
CA TRP A 125 -0.38 13.96 -17.85
C TRP A 125 -0.07 13.68 -16.36
N HIS A 126 0.42 12.47 -16.04
CA HIS A 126 0.79 12.11 -14.67
C HIS A 126 1.90 13.01 -14.16
N ARG A 127 2.91 13.30 -14.99
CA ARG A 127 4.01 14.22 -14.66
C ARG A 127 3.50 15.62 -14.35
N ALA A 128 2.69 16.19 -15.23
CA ALA A 128 2.11 17.52 -15.05
C ALA A 128 1.20 17.57 -13.81
N HIS A 129 0.46 16.48 -13.55
CA HIS A 129 -0.43 16.34 -12.39
C HIS A 129 0.36 16.33 -11.08
N LEU A 130 1.47 15.59 -11.00
CA LEU A 130 2.29 15.53 -9.78
C LEU A 130 3.01 16.85 -9.51
N ILE A 131 3.54 17.50 -10.54
CA ILE A 131 4.18 18.82 -10.41
C ILE A 131 3.19 19.84 -9.85
N ASN A 132 2.03 19.95 -10.47
CA ASN A 132 0.92 20.76 -9.96
C ASN A 132 -0.41 20.22 -10.50
N PRO A 133 -1.24 19.62 -9.66
CA PRO A 133 -2.50 19.03 -10.08
C PRO A 133 -3.44 19.96 -10.84
N ARG A 134 -3.36 21.25 -10.55
CA ARG A 134 -4.19 22.29 -11.18
C ARG A 134 -3.84 22.55 -12.64
N ASN A 135 -2.66 22.10 -13.09
CA ASN A 135 -2.27 22.20 -14.51
C ASN A 135 -3.17 21.35 -15.41
N VAL A 136 -3.76 20.28 -14.89
CA VAL A 136 -4.59 19.33 -15.64
C VAL A 136 -6.01 19.17 -15.05
N VAL A 137 -6.21 19.59 -13.79
CA VAL A 137 -7.50 19.57 -13.09
C VAL A 137 -7.67 20.86 -12.32
N ASN A 138 -8.29 21.89 -12.91
CA ASN A 138 -8.36 23.26 -12.39
C ASN A 138 -8.79 23.40 -10.93
N ASN A 139 -9.77 22.58 -10.48
CA ASN A 139 -10.31 22.64 -9.14
C ASN A 139 -9.74 21.59 -8.20
N SER A 140 -8.54 21.05 -8.50
CA SER A 140 -7.93 20.02 -7.65
C SER A 140 -7.57 20.59 -6.28
N ILE A 141 -7.95 19.85 -5.24
CA ILE A 141 -7.55 20.09 -3.84
C ILE A 141 -6.24 19.36 -3.49
N MET A 142 -5.73 18.50 -4.38
CA MET A 142 -4.48 17.79 -4.18
C MET A 142 -3.32 18.78 -4.05
N PRO A 143 -2.40 18.61 -3.07
CA PRO A 143 -1.19 19.40 -2.99
C PRO A 143 -0.31 19.22 -4.24
N ALA A 144 0.53 20.20 -4.54
CA ALA A 144 1.54 20.13 -5.58
C ALA A 144 2.82 19.47 -5.03
N TYR A 145 3.48 18.65 -5.85
CA TYR A 145 4.73 17.95 -5.51
C TYR A 145 5.85 18.29 -6.52
N PRO A 146 6.17 19.58 -6.76
CA PRO A 146 7.15 19.98 -7.78
C PRO A 146 8.54 19.42 -7.50
N PHE A 147 8.89 19.21 -6.23
CA PHE A 147 10.18 18.66 -5.83
C PHE A 147 10.41 17.21 -6.34
N LEU A 148 9.36 16.47 -6.69
CA LEU A 148 9.52 15.14 -7.30
C LEU A 148 10.18 15.24 -8.68
N ALA A 149 9.96 16.33 -9.42
CA ALA A 149 10.57 16.54 -10.73
C ALA A 149 12.08 16.88 -10.64
N GLU A 150 12.53 17.34 -9.48
CA GLU A 150 13.92 17.77 -9.25
C GLU A 150 14.72 16.74 -8.46
N ARG A 151 14.04 15.80 -7.80
CA ARG A 151 14.67 14.79 -6.96
C ARG A 151 15.40 13.74 -7.81
N VAL A 152 16.67 13.55 -7.53
CA VAL A 152 17.41 12.38 -7.99
C VAL A 152 17.05 11.21 -7.07
N LEU A 153 16.53 10.13 -7.64
CA LEU A 153 16.23 8.91 -6.89
C LEU A 153 17.52 8.13 -6.61
N ASP A 154 17.70 7.72 -5.37
CA ASP A 154 18.73 6.77 -4.98
C ASP A 154 18.18 5.36 -5.10
N PHE A 155 18.80 4.55 -5.93
CA PHE A 155 18.41 3.17 -6.21
C PHE A 155 19.36 2.15 -5.55
N SER A 156 20.36 2.60 -4.80
CA SER A 156 21.38 1.74 -4.21
C SER A 156 20.80 0.61 -3.36
N ASP A 157 19.70 0.86 -2.69
CA ASP A 157 19.04 -0.07 -1.78
C ASP A 157 18.09 -1.06 -2.49
N ALA A 158 17.84 -0.91 -3.80
CA ALA A 158 16.86 -1.73 -4.51
C ALA A 158 17.15 -3.25 -4.43
N PRO A 159 18.39 -3.74 -4.61
CA PRO A 159 18.67 -5.17 -4.46
C PRO A 159 18.41 -5.71 -3.05
N GLU A 160 18.72 -4.92 -2.02
CA GLU A 160 18.49 -5.32 -0.64
C GLU A 160 17.01 -5.32 -0.29
N HIS A 161 16.26 -4.39 -0.86
CA HIS A 161 14.80 -4.36 -0.73
C HIS A 161 14.16 -5.61 -1.37
N LEU A 162 14.58 -6.00 -2.58
CA LEU A 162 14.11 -7.23 -3.22
C LEU A 162 14.46 -8.48 -2.40
N LYS A 163 15.66 -8.56 -1.82
CA LYS A 163 16.05 -9.66 -0.90
C LYS A 163 15.16 -9.71 0.33
N THR A 164 14.86 -8.55 0.91
CA THR A 164 14.00 -8.45 2.08
C THR A 164 12.57 -8.92 1.76
N LEU A 165 12.02 -8.51 0.61
CA LEU A 165 10.72 -8.99 0.15
C LEU A 165 10.72 -10.49 -0.11
N ARG A 166 11.80 -11.05 -0.68
CA ARG A 166 11.97 -12.50 -0.86
C ARG A 166 11.95 -13.23 0.49
N ALA A 167 12.60 -12.68 1.51
CA ALA A 167 12.59 -13.27 2.85
C ALA A 167 11.18 -13.35 3.48
N VAL A 168 10.27 -12.44 3.11
CA VAL A 168 8.87 -12.46 3.54
C VAL A 168 7.92 -13.14 2.53
N GLY A 169 8.49 -13.90 1.57
CA GLY A 169 7.74 -14.83 0.71
C GLY A 169 7.36 -14.29 -0.68
N VAL A 170 7.91 -13.16 -1.12
CA VAL A 170 7.75 -12.70 -2.50
C VAL A 170 8.77 -13.43 -3.41
N PRO A 171 8.37 -14.03 -4.55
CA PRO A 171 9.20 -14.98 -5.29
C PRO A 171 10.21 -14.30 -6.24
N TYR A 172 11.04 -13.40 -5.75
CA TYR A 172 12.12 -12.83 -6.56
C TYR A 172 13.24 -13.83 -6.80
N SER A 173 13.69 -13.95 -8.06
CA SER A 173 14.83 -14.77 -8.43
C SER A 173 16.17 -14.06 -8.10
N ASP A 174 17.26 -14.85 -8.05
CA ASP A 174 18.61 -14.28 -7.88
C ASP A 174 18.97 -13.35 -9.03
N GLU A 175 18.62 -13.73 -10.26
CA GLU A 175 18.81 -12.90 -11.46
C GLU A 175 18.11 -11.54 -11.35
N GLN A 176 16.84 -11.50 -10.92
CA GLN A 176 16.10 -10.24 -10.73
C GLN A 176 16.75 -9.33 -9.68
N ILE A 177 17.34 -9.91 -8.65
CA ILE A 177 18.03 -9.16 -7.60
C ILE A 177 19.37 -8.62 -8.10
N GLU A 178 20.12 -9.44 -8.83
CA GLU A 178 21.43 -9.05 -9.37
C GLU A 178 21.33 -8.01 -10.49
N THR A 179 20.31 -8.13 -11.34
CA THR A 179 20.08 -7.19 -12.45
C THR A 179 19.32 -5.92 -12.04
N ALA A 180 18.77 -5.86 -10.83
CA ALA A 180 17.93 -4.76 -10.37
C ALA A 180 18.53 -3.36 -10.61
N LEU A 181 19.80 -3.16 -10.29
CA LEU A 181 20.48 -1.88 -10.52
C LEU A 181 20.73 -1.61 -12.01
N ALA A 182 21.06 -2.61 -12.79
CA ALA A 182 21.26 -2.45 -14.23
C ALA A 182 19.95 -2.08 -14.94
N ASP A 183 18.86 -2.73 -14.57
CA ASP A 183 17.53 -2.41 -15.08
C ASP A 183 17.09 -0.98 -14.74
N LEU A 184 17.36 -0.54 -13.52
CA LEU A 184 17.07 0.82 -13.07
C LEU A 184 17.89 1.86 -13.85
N VAL A 185 19.17 1.64 -14.04
CA VAL A 185 20.05 2.54 -14.81
C VAL A 185 19.61 2.61 -16.27
N THR A 186 19.29 1.48 -16.88
CA THR A 186 18.84 1.42 -18.27
C THR A 186 17.52 2.17 -18.47
N ARG A 187 16.54 1.92 -17.60
CA ARG A 187 15.23 2.58 -17.67
C ARG A 187 15.29 4.05 -17.31
N ASN A 188 16.14 4.44 -16.35
CA ASN A 188 16.34 5.83 -16.00
C ASN A 188 16.98 6.63 -17.15
N GLY A 189 17.91 6.03 -17.90
CA GLY A 189 18.47 6.60 -19.13
C GLY A 189 17.44 6.76 -20.25
N MET A 190 16.42 5.88 -20.31
CA MET A 190 15.33 5.94 -21.29
C MET A 190 14.23 6.95 -20.91
N ILE A 191 14.03 7.19 -19.62
CA ILE A 191 12.91 8.04 -19.12
C ILE A 191 13.35 9.50 -18.94
N GLY A 192 14.63 9.80 -19.06
CA GLY A 192 15.21 11.15 -18.92
C GLY A 192 14.68 11.90 -17.69
N THR A 193 15.37 11.75 -16.56
CA THR A 193 14.93 12.17 -15.22
C THR A 193 13.66 11.46 -14.75
N ALA A 194 13.86 10.39 -14.03
CA ALA A 194 12.75 9.56 -13.52
C ALA A 194 11.84 10.38 -12.62
N LEU A 195 10.69 10.69 -13.15
CA LEU A 195 9.52 10.98 -12.35
C LEU A 195 8.86 9.64 -12.03
N VAL A 196 8.66 9.40 -10.78
CA VAL A 196 7.86 8.32 -10.22
C VAL A 196 6.45 8.36 -10.78
#